data_9e0e681dc4700a9f3e73c571aeade67d
#
_entry.id   9e0e681dc4700a9f3e73c571aeade67d
#
_cell.length_a   1.000
_cell.length_b   1.000
_cell.length_c   1.000
_cell.angle_alpha   90.00
_cell.angle_beta   90.00
_cell.angle_gamma   90.00
#
_symmetry.space_group_name_H-M   'P 1'
#
loop_
_entity.id
_entity.type
_entity.pdbx_description
1 polymer ?
#
loop_
_entity_poly.entity_id
_entity_poly.type
_entity_poly.pdbx_seq_one_letter_code
_entity_poly.pdbx_strand_id
1 'polypeptide(L)'
;MAWLSLEFRVSGADVEVLSDALFAVGALSVDVTDADQGSHEERAIYLEPGEDILLSWGRNSVVGLFDRQAYSDHILSALASAVHPLKLPEPVEYRIDDQDWVRLTQQQFEPIQITQRLQISPSWSAVKDGSDVNIILDPGLAFGTGSHPTTQLCLEWLEHHITTGKTVIDYGCGSGILAIAAKKFGAGDVVAVDIDEDAIQSTCYNAKRNKTAVEVISAIENVNIKVDIVVANILPS
;
A
#
# COMPACT_ATOMS: atom_id res chain seq x y z
N MET A 1 2.31 21.95 -14.82
CA MET A 1 0.95 21.90 -15.47
C MET A 1 0.03 21.11 -14.55
N ALA A 2 -1.19 21.59 -14.31
CA ALA A 2 -2.10 21.02 -13.33
C ALA A 2 -3.17 20.15 -14.00
N TRP A 3 -3.49 18.99 -13.43
CA TRP A 3 -4.61 18.14 -13.82
C TRP A 3 -5.92 18.84 -13.45
N LEU A 4 -6.98 18.64 -14.25
CA LEU A 4 -8.31 19.15 -13.94
C LEU A 4 -9.12 18.06 -13.23
N SER A 5 -9.68 18.37 -12.06
CA SER A 5 -10.60 17.52 -11.32
C SER A 5 -11.95 18.23 -11.17
N LEU A 6 -13.03 17.55 -11.50
CA LEU A 6 -14.41 18.03 -11.35
C LEU A 6 -15.15 17.13 -10.37
N GLU A 7 -15.59 17.68 -9.25
CA GLU A 7 -16.38 16.98 -8.22
C GLU A 7 -17.85 17.35 -8.32
N PHE A 8 -18.70 16.35 -8.41
CA PHE A 8 -20.16 16.48 -8.44
C PHE A 8 -20.79 15.78 -7.24
N ARG A 9 -21.74 16.42 -6.58
CA ARG A 9 -22.52 15.82 -5.50
C ARG A 9 -23.86 15.38 -6.01
N VAL A 10 -24.10 14.07 -6.07
CA VAL A 10 -25.29 13.48 -6.68
C VAL A 10 -25.96 12.44 -5.79
N SER A 11 -27.21 12.11 -6.10
CA SER A 11 -27.92 11.00 -5.46
C SER A 11 -27.38 9.65 -5.94
N GLY A 12 -27.60 8.58 -5.16
CA GLY A 12 -27.18 7.23 -5.53
C GLY A 12 -27.73 6.80 -6.90
N ALA A 13 -28.94 7.22 -7.26
CA ALA A 13 -29.56 6.88 -8.54
C ALA A 13 -28.85 7.51 -9.77
N ASP A 14 -28.12 8.59 -9.59
CA ASP A 14 -27.47 9.33 -10.65
C ASP A 14 -25.99 8.99 -10.83
N VAL A 15 -25.41 8.21 -9.91
CA VAL A 15 -23.98 7.89 -9.87
C VAL A 15 -23.51 7.18 -11.14
N GLU A 16 -24.23 6.11 -11.55
CA GLU A 16 -23.84 5.31 -12.71
C GLU A 16 -23.92 6.14 -14.00
N VAL A 17 -25.02 6.85 -14.20
CA VAL A 17 -25.24 7.71 -15.39
C VAL A 17 -24.18 8.79 -15.48
N LEU A 18 -23.85 9.43 -14.37
CA LEU A 18 -22.81 10.47 -14.34
C LEU A 18 -21.42 9.89 -14.55
N SER A 19 -21.11 8.75 -13.94
CA SER A 19 -19.81 8.09 -14.11
C SER A 19 -19.55 7.69 -15.55
N ASP A 20 -20.53 7.07 -16.21
CA ASP A 20 -20.44 6.71 -17.63
C ASP A 20 -20.27 7.94 -18.53
N ALA A 21 -21.03 9.01 -18.24
CA ALA A 21 -20.93 10.25 -18.98
C ALA A 21 -19.56 10.92 -18.80
N LEU A 22 -18.99 10.91 -17.61
CA LEU A 22 -17.65 11.43 -17.34
C LEU A 22 -16.58 10.69 -18.16
N PHE A 23 -16.63 9.36 -18.21
CA PHE A 23 -15.76 8.59 -19.09
C PHE A 23 -15.99 8.90 -20.56
N ALA A 24 -17.26 9.03 -21.00
CA ALA A 24 -17.59 9.35 -22.38
C ALA A 24 -17.06 10.72 -22.85
N VAL A 25 -16.95 11.70 -21.94
CA VAL A 25 -16.38 13.03 -22.24
C VAL A 25 -14.87 13.11 -21.99
N GLY A 26 -14.20 11.97 -21.71
CA GLY A 26 -12.76 11.87 -21.66
C GLY A 26 -12.14 11.95 -20.28
N ALA A 27 -12.87 11.61 -19.22
CA ALA A 27 -12.27 11.45 -17.91
C ALA A 27 -11.26 10.29 -17.93
N LEU A 28 -10.09 10.48 -17.33
CA LEU A 28 -9.02 9.48 -17.18
C LEU A 28 -9.32 8.50 -16.04
N SER A 29 -9.99 9.00 -15.02
CA SER A 29 -10.53 8.19 -13.91
C SER A 29 -11.81 8.84 -13.38
N VAL A 30 -12.68 8.01 -12.82
CA VAL A 30 -13.85 8.43 -12.06
C VAL A 30 -13.81 7.73 -10.73
N ASP A 31 -13.90 8.50 -9.65
CA ASP A 31 -13.95 8.02 -8.29
C ASP A 31 -15.29 8.39 -7.65
N VAL A 32 -15.81 7.47 -6.82
CA VAL A 32 -17.10 7.63 -6.13
C VAL A 32 -16.90 7.40 -4.66
N THR A 33 -17.19 8.40 -3.85
CA THR A 33 -17.04 8.36 -2.39
C THR A 33 -18.31 8.85 -1.70
N ASP A 34 -18.42 8.59 -0.38
CA ASP A 34 -19.45 9.20 0.44
C ASP A 34 -19.26 10.73 0.48
N ALA A 35 -20.29 11.49 0.08
CA ALA A 35 -20.23 12.93 0.16
C ALA A 35 -20.19 13.46 1.61
N ASP A 36 -20.51 12.61 2.58
CA ASP A 36 -20.53 12.92 4.00
C ASP A 36 -19.30 12.32 4.75
N GLN A 37 -18.29 11.84 4.01
CA GLN A 37 -17.04 11.28 4.55
C GLN A 37 -16.37 12.25 5.52
N GLY A 38 -15.97 11.74 6.70
CA GLY A 38 -15.36 12.52 7.77
C GLY A 38 -16.37 13.32 8.61
N SER A 39 -17.68 13.22 8.33
CA SER A 39 -18.75 13.85 9.12
C SER A 39 -19.44 12.84 10.05
N HIS A 40 -20.33 13.34 10.93
CA HIS A 40 -21.19 12.48 11.75
C HIS A 40 -22.26 11.72 10.95
N GLU A 41 -22.44 12.05 9.67
CA GLU A 41 -23.42 11.43 8.77
C GLU A 41 -22.79 10.37 7.87
N GLU A 42 -21.46 10.19 7.95
CA GLU A 42 -20.73 9.15 7.24
C GLU A 42 -21.31 7.76 7.51
N ARG A 43 -21.56 7.00 6.44
CA ARG A 43 -22.04 5.62 6.52
C ARG A 43 -21.05 4.68 5.84
N ALA A 44 -20.43 3.81 6.61
CA ALA A 44 -19.63 2.74 6.06
C ALA A 44 -20.56 1.72 5.35
N ILE A 45 -20.26 1.42 4.08
CA ILE A 45 -20.92 0.33 3.35
C ILE A 45 -20.08 -0.92 3.55
N TYR A 46 -20.63 -1.90 4.28
CA TYR A 46 -20.03 -3.22 4.44
C TYR A 46 -20.68 -4.17 3.44
N LEU A 47 -19.90 -4.77 2.57
CA LEU A 47 -20.37 -5.78 1.62
C LEU A 47 -20.19 -7.17 2.24
N GLU A 48 -21.28 -7.92 2.38
CA GLU A 48 -21.19 -9.35 2.62
C GLU A 48 -21.18 -10.10 1.28
N PRO A 49 -20.40 -11.19 1.15
CA PRO A 49 -20.36 -11.95 -0.10
C PRO A 49 -21.74 -12.52 -0.44
N GLY A 50 -22.33 -12.06 -1.54
CA GLY A 50 -23.62 -12.57 -2.07
C GLY A 50 -24.79 -11.59 -2.02
N GLU A 51 -24.59 -10.36 -1.58
CA GLU A 51 -25.62 -9.31 -1.65
C GLU A 51 -25.41 -8.42 -2.89
N ASP A 52 -26.44 -8.37 -3.76
CA ASP A 52 -26.54 -7.36 -4.83
C ASP A 52 -26.96 -6.02 -4.21
N ILE A 53 -26.00 -5.29 -3.66
CA ILE A 53 -26.26 -3.98 -3.10
C ILE A 53 -25.86 -2.91 -4.12
N LEU A 54 -26.75 -1.95 -4.34
CA LEU A 54 -26.43 -0.69 -4.98
C LEU A 54 -25.27 -0.05 -4.19
N LEU A 55 -24.06 -0.08 -4.78
CA LEU A 55 -22.82 0.47 -4.23
C LEU A 55 -22.86 2.01 -4.23
N SER A 56 -23.85 2.60 -3.56
CA SER A 56 -23.97 4.04 -3.50
C SER A 56 -24.55 4.48 -2.16
N TRP A 57 -24.03 5.58 -1.68
CA TRP A 57 -24.56 6.28 -0.50
C TRP A 57 -25.81 7.08 -0.87
N GLY A 58 -26.52 7.59 0.12
CA GLY A 58 -27.64 8.51 -0.11
C GLY A 58 -27.21 9.79 -0.82
N ARG A 59 -26.00 10.25 -0.53
CA ARG A 59 -25.30 11.37 -1.16
C ARG A 59 -23.91 10.90 -1.55
N ASN A 60 -23.54 11.12 -2.82
CA ASN A 60 -22.27 10.68 -3.35
C ASN A 60 -21.47 11.87 -3.90
N SER A 61 -20.16 11.82 -3.69
CA SER A 61 -19.20 12.67 -4.38
C SER A 61 -18.63 11.86 -5.55
N VAL A 62 -18.91 12.30 -6.78
CA VAL A 62 -18.38 11.70 -8.01
C VAL A 62 -17.34 12.64 -8.57
N VAL A 63 -16.09 12.16 -8.64
CA VAL A 63 -14.94 12.97 -9.05
C VAL A 63 -14.38 12.45 -10.36
N GLY A 64 -14.42 13.27 -11.40
CA GLY A 64 -13.79 12.99 -12.69
C GLY A 64 -12.44 13.69 -12.80
N LEU A 65 -11.39 12.95 -13.15
CA LEU A 65 -10.05 13.48 -13.42
C LEU A 65 -9.81 13.58 -14.92
N PHE A 66 -9.33 14.73 -15.38
CA PHE A 66 -9.10 15.03 -16.79
C PHE A 66 -7.65 15.47 -17.04
N ASP A 67 -7.26 15.38 -18.31
CA ASP A 67 -5.94 15.82 -18.76
C ASP A 67 -5.65 17.28 -18.40
N ARG A 68 -4.39 17.63 -18.30
CA ARG A 68 -3.87 18.96 -17.95
C ARG A 68 -4.30 20.05 -18.92
N GLN A 69 -4.59 19.66 -20.16
CA GLN A 69 -5.02 20.59 -21.23
C GLN A 69 -6.54 20.69 -21.33
N ALA A 70 -7.28 19.98 -20.48
CA ALA A 70 -8.74 20.01 -20.50
C ALA A 70 -9.30 21.36 -20.01
N TYR A 71 -10.37 21.79 -20.65
CA TYR A 71 -11.10 22.99 -20.31
C TYR A 71 -12.45 22.61 -19.70
N SER A 72 -12.71 23.07 -18.48
CA SER A 72 -13.94 22.76 -17.74
C SER A 72 -15.22 23.10 -18.50
N ASP A 73 -15.29 24.26 -19.15
CA ASP A 73 -16.46 24.71 -19.89
C ASP A 73 -16.85 23.76 -21.05
N HIS A 74 -15.85 23.22 -21.74
CA HIS A 74 -16.09 22.25 -22.82
C HIS A 74 -16.61 20.93 -22.26
N ILE A 75 -16.03 20.44 -21.17
CA ILE A 75 -16.45 19.21 -20.50
C ILE A 75 -17.86 19.37 -19.97
N LEU A 76 -18.16 20.43 -19.26
CA LEU A 76 -19.49 20.69 -18.69
C LEU A 76 -20.57 20.79 -19.74
N SER A 77 -20.29 21.45 -20.89
CA SER A 77 -21.22 21.53 -22.02
C SER A 77 -21.51 20.15 -22.62
N ALA A 78 -20.47 19.31 -22.78
CA ALA A 78 -20.60 17.94 -23.28
C ALA A 78 -21.35 17.03 -22.30
N LEU A 79 -21.02 17.11 -21.00
CA LEU A 79 -21.71 16.39 -19.94
C LEU A 79 -23.20 16.74 -19.88
N ALA A 80 -23.55 18.04 -19.91
CA ALA A 80 -24.94 18.46 -19.85
C ALA A 80 -25.78 17.89 -21.03
N SER A 81 -25.14 17.68 -22.18
CA SER A 81 -25.76 17.05 -23.34
C SER A 81 -25.87 15.52 -23.18
N ALA A 82 -24.86 14.89 -22.59
CA ALA A 82 -24.78 13.43 -22.44
C ALA A 82 -25.77 12.90 -21.40
N VAL A 83 -25.97 13.62 -20.30
CA VAL A 83 -26.82 13.16 -19.16
C VAL A 83 -28.27 13.64 -19.23
N HIS A 84 -28.66 14.38 -20.30
CA HIS A 84 -30.04 14.86 -20.42
C HIS A 84 -31.05 13.69 -20.33
N PRO A 85 -32.13 13.79 -19.49
CA PRO A 85 -32.69 15.01 -18.86
C PRO A 85 -32.20 15.30 -17.43
N LEU A 86 -31.14 14.62 -16.94
CA LEU A 86 -30.59 14.87 -15.62
C LEU A 86 -30.03 16.33 -15.56
N LYS A 87 -30.39 17.05 -14.51
CA LYS A 87 -29.76 18.35 -14.23
C LYS A 87 -28.48 18.11 -13.44
N LEU A 88 -27.34 18.36 -14.05
CA LEU A 88 -26.07 18.33 -13.36
C LEU A 88 -26.01 19.41 -12.26
N PRO A 89 -25.61 19.06 -11.05
CA PRO A 89 -25.25 20.07 -10.07
C PRO A 89 -24.01 20.84 -10.53
N GLU A 90 -23.82 22.03 -10.00
CA GLU A 90 -22.60 22.81 -10.26
C GLU A 90 -21.40 22.08 -9.63
N PRO A 91 -20.36 21.74 -10.40
CA PRO A 91 -19.21 21.02 -9.87
C PRO A 91 -18.30 21.94 -9.07
N VAL A 92 -17.55 21.34 -8.16
CA VAL A 92 -16.38 22.00 -7.58
C VAL A 92 -15.18 21.65 -8.47
N GLU A 93 -14.50 22.67 -8.98
CA GLU A 93 -13.31 22.52 -9.81
C GLU A 93 -12.05 22.61 -8.96
N TYR A 94 -11.16 21.64 -9.14
CA TYR A 94 -9.83 21.65 -8.54
C TYR A 94 -8.76 21.56 -9.65
N ARG A 95 -7.68 22.30 -9.50
CA ARG A 95 -6.47 22.13 -10.28
C ARG A 95 -5.44 21.43 -9.43
N ILE A 96 -5.12 20.19 -9.80
CA ILE A 96 -4.15 19.36 -9.07
C ILE A 96 -2.80 19.57 -9.75
N ASP A 97 -1.93 20.31 -9.11
CA ASP A 97 -0.57 20.50 -9.61
C ASP A 97 0.18 19.18 -9.71
N ASP A 98 1.10 19.13 -10.66
CA ASP A 98 2.00 17.99 -10.81
C ASP A 98 2.90 17.95 -9.57
N GLN A 99 2.45 17.21 -8.57
CA GLN A 99 3.22 17.02 -7.36
C GLN A 99 4.18 15.86 -7.59
N ASP A 100 5.36 15.99 -7.03
CA ASP A 100 6.29 14.88 -6.93
C ASP A 100 5.72 13.85 -5.93
N TRP A 101 4.83 12.98 -6.46
CA TRP A 101 4.17 11.92 -5.69
C TRP A 101 5.19 11.02 -5.00
N VAL A 102 6.35 10.83 -5.59
CA VAL A 102 7.46 10.09 -4.99
C VAL A 102 7.90 10.79 -3.71
N ARG A 103 8.13 12.10 -3.77
CA ARG A 103 8.54 12.90 -2.60
C ARG A 103 7.46 12.98 -1.53
N LEU A 104 6.20 13.12 -1.93
CA LEU A 104 5.06 13.17 -0.98
C LEU A 104 4.89 11.81 -0.27
N THR A 105 4.95 10.73 -1.04
CA THR A 105 4.91 9.37 -0.48
C THR A 105 6.11 9.16 0.44
N GLN A 106 7.30 9.58 0.05
CA GLN A 106 8.49 9.50 0.89
C GLN A 106 8.35 10.25 2.21
N GLN A 107 7.70 11.42 2.22
CA GLN A 107 7.47 12.20 3.43
C GLN A 107 6.48 11.54 4.42
N GLN A 108 5.62 10.64 3.95
CA GLN A 108 4.66 9.91 4.79
C GLN A 108 5.29 8.72 5.53
N PHE A 109 6.47 8.28 5.10
CA PHE A 109 7.14 7.12 5.70
C PHE A 109 8.30 7.56 6.59
N GLU A 110 8.01 7.65 7.87
CA GLU A 110 9.03 7.89 8.89
C GLU A 110 9.70 6.59 9.33
N PRO A 111 10.95 6.66 9.84
CA PRO A 111 11.58 5.51 10.46
C PRO A 111 10.79 4.97 11.65
N ILE A 112 10.61 3.65 11.68
CA ILE A 112 9.88 2.94 12.73
C ILE A 112 10.89 2.39 13.73
N GLN A 113 10.83 2.85 14.97
CA GLN A 113 11.60 2.26 16.07
C GLN A 113 10.86 1.03 16.60
N ILE A 114 11.46 -0.14 16.49
CA ILE A 114 10.87 -1.40 16.96
C ILE A 114 11.28 -1.65 18.41
N THR A 115 12.59 -1.62 18.68
CA THR A 115 13.19 -1.74 20.02
C THR A 115 14.20 -0.62 20.23
N GLN A 116 14.87 -0.57 21.37
CA GLN A 116 15.97 0.39 21.58
C GLN A 116 17.11 0.20 20.58
N ARG A 117 17.32 -1.04 20.10
CA ARG A 117 18.42 -1.43 19.22
C ARG A 117 18.03 -1.55 17.75
N LEU A 118 16.75 -1.83 17.47
CA LEU A 118 16.27 -2.11 16.11
C LEU A 118 15.41 -0.99 15.59
N GLN A 119 15.79 -0.48 14.43
CA GLN A 119 15.02 0.48 13.64
C GLN A 119 14.81 -0.03 12.22
N ILE A 120 13.65 0.27 11.65
CA ILE A 120 13.38 0.12 10.21
C ILE A 120 13.34 1.53 9.65
N SER A 121 14.07 1.78 8.57
CA SER A 121 14.07 3.09 7.93
C SER A 121 13.99 2.97 6.41
N PRO A 122 13.22 3.84 5.75
CA PRO A 122 13.31 3.96 4.31
C PRO A 122 14.70 4.50 3.91
N SER A 123 15.09 4.22 2.66
CA SER A 123 16.44 4.53 2.17
C SER A 123 16.78 6.01 2.10
N TRP A 124 15.76 6.85 2.07
CA TRP A 124 15.90 8.32 2.03
C TRP A 124 15.92 8.96 3.42
N SER A 125 15.72 8.18 4.48
CA SER A 125 15.74 8.69 5.85
C SER A 125 17.09 8.49 6.51
N ALA A 126 17.48 9.43 7.35
CA ALA A 126 18.66 9.28 8.17
C ALA A 126 18.42 8.23 9.27
N VAL A 127 19.43 7.42 9.52
CA VAL A 127 19.42 6.50 10.68
C VAL A 127 19.51 7.34 11.95
N LYS A 128 18.61 7.11 12.90
CA LYS A 128 18.71 7.78 14.20
C LYS A 128 19.94 7.29 14.96
N ASP A 129 20.64 8.21 15.59
CA ASP A 129 21.73 7.87 16.49
C ASP A 129 21.23 7.02 17.66
N GLY A 130 21.90 5.89 17.91
CA GLY A 130 21.59 4.99 19.04
C GLY A 130 20.96 3.65 18.66
N SER A 131 20.59 3.41 17.40
CA SER A 131 20.16 2.08 16.95
C SER A 131 21.36 1.27 16.49
N ASP A 132 21.61 0.12 17.13
CA ASP A 132 22.71 -0.77 16.73
C ASP A 132 22.42 -1.49 15.40
N VAL A 133 21.13 -1.75 15.14
CA VAL A 133 20.64 -2.47 13.97
C VAL A 133 19.63 -1.63 13.22
N ASN A 134 19.94 -1.29 11.99
CA ASN A 134 19.00 -0.63 11.08
C ASN A 134 18.68 -1.52 9.88
N ILE A 135 17.40 -1.70 9.60
CA ILE A 135 16.92 -2.40 8.40
C ILE A 135 16.42 -1.35 7.42
N ILE A 136 17.05 -1.29 6.25
CA ILE A 136 16.63 -0.41 5.17
C ILE A 136 15.53 -1.11 4.38
N LEU A 137 14.33 -0.55 4.42
CA LEU A 137 13.18 -1.10 3.73
C LEU A 137 12.32 0.05 3.17
N ASP A 138 12.22 0.10 1.86
CA ASP A 138 11.35 1.07 1.21
C ASP A 138 9.93 0.51 1.11
N PRO A 139 8.90 1.34 1.30
CA PRO A 139 7.53 0.96 0.99
C PRO A 139 7.46 0.53 -0.48
N GLY A 140 6.92 -0.66 -0.72
CA GLY A 140 6.90 -1.24 -2.06
C GLY A 140 5.72 -2.18 -2.27
N LEU A 141 5.76 -2.94 -3.36
CA LEU A 141 4.70 -3.86 -3.78
C LEU A 141 4.60 -5.12 -2.90
N ALA A 142 5.67 -5.48 -2.17
CA ALA A 142 5.65 -6.66 -1.32
C ALA A 142 5.11 -6.36 0.09
N PHE A 143 4.37 -7.31 0.64
CA PHE A 143 3.87 -7.28 2.01
C PHE A 143 5.04 -7.29 3.02
N GLY A 144 4.83 -6.66 4.20
CA GLY A 144 5.81 -6.71 5.30
C GLY A 144 6.70 -5.46 5.40
N THR A 145 6.10 -4.27 5.46
CA THR A 145 6.82 -3.00 5.68
C THR A 145 7.33 -2.80 7.10
N GLY A 146 7.02 -3.74 8.02
CA GLY A 146 7.37 -3.64 9.44
C GLY A 146 6.41 -2.79 10.28
N SER A 147 5.40 -2.15 9.68
CA SER A 147 4.41 -1.34 10.40
C SER A 147 3.38 -2.19 11.15
N HIS A 148 3.11 -3.42 10.68
CA HIS A 148 2.10 -4.27 11.29
C HIS A 148 2.56 -4.81 12.65
N PRO A 149 1.69 -4.81 13.70
CA PRO A 149 2.06 -5.26 15.05
C PRO A 149 2.62 -6.69 15.11
N THR A 150 2.11 -7.62 14.29
CA THR A 150 2.62 -9.00 14.25
C THR A 150 4.06 -9.06 13.76
N THR A 151 4.42 -8.26 12.78
CA THR A 151 5.79 -8.16 12.27
C THR A 151 6.72 -7.59 13.35
N GLN A 152 6.27 -6.58 14.08
CA GLN A 152 7.04 -5.99 15.18
C GLN A 152 7.30 -7.00 16.29
N LEU A 153 6.28 -7.76 16.70
CA LEU A 153 6.44 -8.82 17.70
C LEU A 153 7.40 -9.91 17.24
N CYS A 154 7.38 -10.31 15.96
CA CYS A 154 8.36 -11.27 15.43
C CYS A 154 9.79 -10.70 15.46
N LEU A 155 9.95 -9.41 15.11
CA LEU A 155 11.25 -8.74 15.14
C LEU A 155 11.81 -8.63 16.57
N GLU A 156 10.98 -8.25 17.54
CA GLU A 156 11.34 -8.23 18.96
C GLU A 156 11.72 -9.61 19.45
N TRP A 157 10.95 -10.63 19.08
CA TRP A 157 11.26 -12.01 19.45
C TRP A 157 12.60 -12.47 18.87
N LEU A 158 12.87 -12.18 17.59
CA LEU A 158 14.14 -12.51 16.94
C LEU A 158 15.32 -11.84 17.63
N GLU A 159 15.20 -10.56 18.02
CA GLU A 159 16.26 -9.85 18.74
C GLU A 159 16.68 -10.56 20.03
N HIS A 160 15.71 -11.14 20.76
CA HIS A 160 15.99 -11.80 22.03
C HIS A 160 16.45 -13.27 21.88
N HIS A 161 16.12 -13.93 20.78
CA HIS A 161 16.34 -15.37 20.63
C HIS A 161 17.43 -15.74 19.63
N ILE A 162 17.80 -14.82 18.73
CA ILE A 162 18.92 -15.06 17.83
C ILE A 162 20.23 -14.95 18.62
N THR A 163 21.00 -16.02 18.54
CA THR A 163 22.40 -16.05 19.00
C THR A 163 23.29 -16.37 17.81
N THR A 164 24.56 -15.99 17.92
CA THR A 164 25.55 -16.19 16.84
C THR A 164 25.57 -17.62 16.34
N GLY A 165 25.44 -17.79 15.03
CA GLY A 165 25.55 -19.10 14.36
C GLY A 165 24.24 -19.89 14.28
N LYS A 166 23.14 -19.42 14.85
CA LYS A 166 21.82 -20.04 14.70
C LYS A 166 21.37 -20.05 13.24
N THR A 167 20.78 -21.18 12.84
CA THR A 167 20.17 -21.33 11.50
C THR A 167 18.69 -20.98 11.54
N VAL A 168 18.21 -20.21 10.56
CA VAL A 168 16.85 -19.65 10.56
C VAL A 168 16.18 -19.89 9.23
N ILE A 169 14.90 -20.25 9.25
CA ILE A 169 13.99 -20.18 8.09
C ILE A 169 12.96 -19.08 8.34
N ASP A 170 12.80 -18.18 7.37
CA ASP A 170 11.69 -17.23 7.26
C ASP A 170 10.69 -17.77 6.23
N TYR A 171 9.57 -18.29 6.72
CA TYR A 171 8.56 -18.96 5.89
C TYR A 171 7.40 -17.99 5.56
N GLY A 172 7.16 -17.77 4.27
CA GLY A 172 6.31 -16.67 3.80
C GLY A 172 7.02 -15.33 3.97
N CYS A 173 8.21 -15.21 3.39
CA CYS A 173 9.15 -14.12 3.73
C CYS A 173 8.70 -12.73 3.25
N GLY A 174 7.85 -12.63 2.21
CA GLY A 174 7.35 -11.36 1.69
C GLY A 174 8.46 -10.39 1.32
N SER A 175 8.61 -9.32 2.09
CA SER A 175 9.71 -8.34 1.92
C SER A 175 11.08 -8.85 2.38
N GLY A 176 11.15 -9.98 3.08
CA GLY A 176 12.36 -10.56 3.69
C GLY A 176 12.78 -9.89 4.99
N ILE A 177 11.93 -9.06 5.58
CA ILE A 177 12.28 -8.25 6.76
C ILE A 177 12.75 -9.11 7.94
N LEU A 178 12.10 -10.28 8.20
CA LEU A 178 12.45 -11.16 9.31
C LEU A 178 13.76 -11.89 9.03
N ALA A 179 13.97 -12.37 7.80
CA ALA A 179 15.24 -12.98 7.38
C ALA A 179 16.41 -12.00 7.51
N ILE A 180 16.21 -10.75 7.05
CA ILE A 180 17.22 -9.68 7.13
C ILE A 180 17.53 -9.36 8.61
N ALA A 181 16.49 -9.26 9.45
CA ALA A 181 16.65 -9.03 10.88
C ALA A 181 17.46 -10.16 11.53
N ALA A 182 17.11 -11.41 11.26
CA ALA A 182 17.83 -12.57 11.79
C ALA A 182 19.32 -12.49 11.44
N LYS A 183 19.67 -12.17 10.19
CA LYS A 183 21.07 -11.99 9.79
C LYS A 183 21.75 -10.84 10.54
N LYS A 184 21.09 -9.72 10.68
CA LYS A 184 21.64 -8.55 11.38
C LYS A 184 21.83 -8.80 12.88
N PHE A 185 21.02 -9.67 13.49
CA PHE A 185 21.17 -10.11 14.87
C PHE A 185 22.26 -11.18 15.05
N GLY A 186 22.87 -11.67 13.98
CA GLY A 186 24.01 -12.58 14.03
C GLY A 186 23.67 -14.04 13.74
N ALA A 187 22.51 -14.32 13.15
CA ALA A 187 22.22 -15.67 12.66
C ALA A 187 23.30 -16.15 11.67
N GLY A 188 23.57 -17.45 11.71
CA GLY A 188 24.45 -18.14 10.75
C GLY A 188 23.81 -18.22 9.36
N ASP A 189 23.28 -19.39 9.01
CA ASP A 189 22.56 -19.53 7.74
C ASP A 189 21.10 -19.09 7.89
N VAL A 190 20.63 -18.30 6.93
CA VAL A 190 19.24 -17.83 6.88
C VAL A 190 18.69 -18.11 5.50
N VAL A 191 17.58 -18.85 5.48
CA VAL A 191 16.83 -19.19 4.27
C VAL A 191 15.49 -18.48 4.33
N ALA A 192 15.15 -17.75 3.29
CA ALA A 192 13.86 -17.10 3.10
C ALA A 192 13.07 -17.86 2.04
N VAL A 193 11.80 -18.13 2.32
CA VAL A 193 10.95 -18.97 1.48
C VAL A 193 9.65 -18.26 1.18
N ASP A 194 9.26 -18.20 -0.09
CA ASP A 194 7.93 -17.75 -0.49
C ASP A 194 7.44 -18.51 -1.73
N ILE A 195 6.13 -18.50 -1.95
CA ILE A 195 5.51 -19.04 -3.16
C ILE A 195 5.32 -17.97 -4.24
N ASP A 196 5.33 -16.70 -3.83
CA ASP A 196 5.14 -15.54 -4.68
C ASP A 196 6.48 -15.05 -5.25
N GLU A 197 6.57 -14.96 -6.56
CA GLU A 197 7.78 -14.54 -7.25
C GLU A 197 8.14 -13.08 -6.95
N ASP A 198 7.15 -12.21 -6.76
CA ASP A 198 7.35 -10.80 -6.40
C ASP A 198 7.93 -10.68 -4.97
N ALA A 199 7.47 -11.53 -4.05
CA ALA A 199 8.04 -11.62 -2.71
C ALA A 199 9.50 -12.09 -2.73
N ILE A 200 9.82 -13.10 -3.54
CA ILE A 200 11.18 -13.61 -3.73
C ILE A 200 12.11 -12.51 -4.26
N GLN A 201 11.68 -11.81 -5.32
CA GLN A 201 12.45 -10.70 -5.89
C GLN A 201 12.65 -9.56 -4.88
N SER A 202 11.59 -9.21 -4.14
CA SER A 202 11.63 -8.20 -3.10
C SER A 202 12.63 -8.57 -2.00
N THR A 203 12.57 -9.81 -1.50
CA THR A 203 13.50 -10.32 -0.50
C THR A 203 14.94 -10.26 -0.99
N CYS A 204 15.23 -10.72 -2.21
CA CYS A 204 16.57 -10.63 -2.82
C CYS A 204 17.08 -9.19 -2.88
N TYR A 205 16.22 -8.27 -3.35
CA TYR A 205 16.55 -6.85 -3.45
C TYR A 205 16.86 -6.24 -2.09
N ASN A 206 15.99 -6.48 -1.10
CA ASN A 206 16.11 -5.94 0.24
C ASN A 206 17.33 -6.53 1.00
N ALA A 207 17.59 -7.83 0.86
CA ALA A 207 18.76 -8.48 1.45
C ALA A 207 20.06 -7.88 0.92
N LYS A 208 20.15 -7.70 -0.42
CA LYS A 208 21.31 -7.04 -1.05
C LYS A 208 21.51 -5.62 -0.54
N ARG A 209 20.42 -4.85 -0.43
CA ARG A 209 20.45 -3.47 0.05
C ARG A 209 20.91 -3.37 1.50
N ASN A 210 20.50 -4.30 2.32
CA ASN A 210 20.91 -4.42 3.72
C ASN A 210 22.27 -5.08 3.91
N LYS A 211 22.94 -5.50 2.83
CA LYS A 211 24.25 -6.18 2.84
C LYS A 211 24.20 -7.47 3.68
N THR A 212 23.10 -8.19 3.63
CA THR A 212 22.90 -9.47 4.33
C THR A 212 22.89 -10.62 3.32
N ALA A 213 23.56 -11.72 3.70
CA ALA A 213 23.56 -12.95 2.91
C ALA A 213 22.36 -13.82 3.36
N VAL A 214 21.27 -13.74 2.60
CA VAL A 214 20.06 -14.56 2.79
C VAL A 214 19.93 -15.44 1.55
N GLU A 215 19.77 -16.74 1.74
CA GLU A 215 19.39 -17.65 0.67
C GLU A 215 17.88 -17.55 0.44
N VAL A 216 17.45 -17.30 -0.79
CA VAL A 216 16.02 -17.12 -1.13
C VAL A 216 15.62 -18.25 -2.07
N ILE A 217 14.58 -19.01 -1.69
CA ILE A 217 14.09 -20.14 -2.46
C ILE A 217 12.57 -20.03 -2.69
N SER A 218 12.12 -20.49 -3.87
CA SER A 218 10.69 -20.60 -4.17
C SER A 218 10.17 -21.96 -3.71
N ALA A 219 9.04 -21.95 -3.00
CA ALA A 219 8.25 -23.12 -2.56
C ALA A 219 9.03 -24.33 -2.02
N ILE A 220 8.69 -24.75 -0.81
CA ILE A 220 9.31 -25.92 -0.20
C ILE A 220 8.63 -27.20 -0.69
N GLU A 221 8.94 -27.66 -1.86
CA GLU A 221 8.84 -29.08 -2.16
C GLU A 221 10.22 -29.69 -1.86
N ASN A 222 10.36 -30.36 -0.70
CA ASN A 222 11.51 -31.14 -0.28
C ASN A 222 12.74 -30.41 0.31
N VAL A 223 12.57 -29.33 1.02
CA VAL A 223 13.69 -28.78 1.79
C VAL A 223 13.87 -29.59 3.07
N ASN A 224 14.78 -30.56 3.05
CA ASN A 224 15.18 -31.30 4.21
C ASN A 224 16.32 -30.55 4.95
N ILE A 225 16.02 -29.33 5.39
CA ILE A 225 16.95 -28.49 6.15
C ILE A 225 16.59 -28.58 7.62
N LYS A 226 17.57 -28.92 8.44
CA LYS A 226 17.46 -28.80 9.89
C LYS A 226 17.87 -27.39 10.30
N VAL A 227 16.96 -26.67 10.94
CA VAL A 227 17.21 -25.32 11.43
C VAL A 227 16.92 -25.21 12.92
N ASP A 228 17.52 -24.22 13.55
CA ASP A 228 17.26 -23.91 14.95
C ASP A 228 15.95 -23.15 15.15
N ILE A 229 15.59 -22.30 14.22
CA ILE A 229 14.44 -21.39 14.31
C ILE A 229 13.68 -21.37 12.99
N VAL A 230 12.36 -21.49 13.07
CA VAL A 230 11.44 -21.19 11.98
C VAL A 230 10.61 -19.99 12.42
N VAL A 231 10.62 -18.91 11.64
CA VAL A 231 9.74 -17.78 11.82
C VAL A 231 8.76 -17.72 10.66
N ALA A 232 7.48 -17.47 10.96
CA ALA A 232 6.43 -17.36 9.96
C ALA A 232 5.43 -16.27 10.41
N ASN A 233 5.23 -15.28 9.57
CA ASN A 233 4.24 -14.22 9.77
C ASN A 233 3.32 -14.18 8.57
N ILE A 234 2.50 -15.21 8.43
CA ILE A 234 1.58 -15.43 7.31
C ILE A 234 0.14 -15.28 7.78
N LEU A 235 -0.72 -14.75 6.91
CA LEU A 235 -2.15 -14.73 7.17
C LEU A 235 -2.71 -16.15 7.04
N PRO A 236 -3.63 -16.58 7.92
CA PRO A 236 -4.36 -17.81 7.71
C PRO A 236 -5.19 -17.69 6.43
N SER A 237 -5.09 -18.69 5.56
CA SER A 237 -5.88 -18.84 4.33
C SER A 237 -7.27 -19.37 4.68
#